data_8bfd9e38c86fe3d7232140269b880306
#
_entry.id   8bfd9e38c86fe3d7232140269b880306
#
_cell.length_a   1.000
_cell.length_b   1.000
_cell.length_c   1.000
_cell.angle_alpha   90.00
_cell.angle_beta   90.00
_cell.angle_gamma   90.00
#
_symmetry.space_group_name_H-M   'P 1'
#
loop_
_entity.id
_entity.type
_entity.pdbx_description
1 polymer ?
#
loop_
_entity_poly.entity_id
_entity_poly.type
_entity_poly.pdbx_seq_one_letter_code
_entity_poly.pdbx_strand_id
1 'polypeptide(L)'
;APEQKVEIKAAPKITNDATEYAQRAWAFINEVDSLVYHKQLDQIETKVRQPARKLSTEWRINVKMTDSVTEGKYALCRKALTSLDVWARATLEKDRQIIKAQHEYERDKVQCKDAIDHPNLGNTKANNNIF
;
A
#
# COMPACT_ATOMS: atom_id res chain seq x y z
N ALA A 1 -2.53 -33.41 1.27
CA ALA A 1 -2.63 -33.04 1.04
C ALA A 1 -2.45 -32.59 1.00
N PRO A 2 -2.46 -32.74 1.33
CA PRO A 2 -2.53 -32.22 1.35
C PRO A 2 -2.55 -31.45 1.42
N GLU A 3 -2.74 -31.33 1.97
CA GLU A 3 -3.07 -30.77 1.92
C GLU A 3 -2.95 -29.95 2.18
N GLN A 4 -2.90 -29.92 2.80
CA GLN A 4 -3.02 -29.34 2.97
C GLN A 4 -3.09 -28.53 2.93
N LYS A 5 -3.33 -28.34 3.39
CA LYS A 5 -3.56 -27.65 3.24
C LYS A 5 -4.21 -27.11 3.36
N VAL A 6 -4.59 -26.98 3.76
CA VAL A 6 -5.40 -26.71 3.66
C VAL A 6 -6.23 -26.09 4.39
N GLU A 7 -6.80 -26.08 5.23
CA GLU A 7 -7.57 -25.64 5.95
C GLU A 7 -7.46 -24.48 6.52
N ILE A 8 -7.23 -24.31 7.08
CA ILE A 8 -6.75 -23.30 7.53
C ILE A 8 -7.10 -22.18 6.90
N LYS A 9 -7.95 -22.12 6.29
CA LYS A 9 -7.98 -21.28 5.40
C LYS A 9 -8.70 -20.06 5.63
N ALA A 10 -9.75 -19.96 6.36
CA ALA A 10 -10.57 -18.76 6.41
C ALA A 10 -9.86 -17.53 6.91
N ALA A 11 -9.49 -17.49 8.16
CA ALA A 11 -8.88 -16.30 8.70
C ALA A 11 -7.52 -16.01 8.10
N PRO A 12 -6.64 -17.02 8.05
CA PRO A 12 -5.34 -16.75 7.43
C PRO A 12 -5.46 -16.31 6.00
N LYS A 13 -6.49 -16.77 5.33
CA LYS A 13 -6.67 -16.42 3.94
C LYS A 13 -6.97 -14.95 3.77
N ILE A 14 -7.83 -14.39 4.59
CA ILE A 14 -8.11 -12.97 4.51
C ILE A 14 -6.87 -12.16 4.84
N THR A 15 -6.13 -12.58 5.83
CA THR A 15 -4.89 -11.91 6.17
C THR A 15 -3.89 -12.01 5.03
N ASN A 16 -3.84 -13.16 4.39
CA ASN A 16 -2.93 -13.33 3.27
C ASN A 16 -3.27 -12.42 2.11
N ASP A 17 -4.56 -12.19 1.87
CA ASP A 17 -4.95 -11.29 0.80
C ASP A 17 -4.46 -9.89 1.09
N ALA A 18 -4.64 -9.41 2.31
CA ALA A 18 -4.17 -8.08 2.67
C ALA A 18 -2.65 -7.99 2.56
N THR A 19 -1.96 -9.03 3.00
CA THR A 19 -0.51 -9.06 2.92
C THR A 19 -0.05 -9.01 1.47
N GLU A 20 -0.71 -9.77 0.62
CA GLU A 20 -0.35 -9.79 -0.78
C GLU A 20 -0.52 -8.42 -1.41
N TYR A 21 -1.64 -7.76 -1.13
CA TYR A 21 -1.86 -6.43 -1.68
C TYR A 21 -0.84 -5.43 -1.14
N ALA A 22 -0.49 -5.53 0.13
CA ALA A 22 0.53 -4.65 0.69
C ALA A 22 1.86 -4.84 -0.02
N GLN A 23 2.24 -6.09 -0.28
CA GLN A 23 3.49 -6.36 -0.96
C GLN A 23 3.46 -5.93 -2.42
N ARG A 24 2.31 -6.09 -3.07
CA ARG A 24 2.16 -5.62 -4.45
C ARG A 24 2.26 -4.11 -4.51
N ALA A 25 1.66 -3.42 -3.54
CA ALA A 25 1.75 -1.96 -3.50
C ALA A 25 3.19 -1.52 -3.28
N TRP A 26 3.89 -2.18 -2.37
CA TRP A 26 5.29 -1.86 -2.10
C TRP A 26 6.14 -2.05 -3.35
N ALA A 27 5.99 -3.19 -4.02
CA ALA A 27 6.76 -3.46 -5.24
C ALA A 27 6.45 -2.43 -6.32
N PHE A 28 5.17 -2.11 -6.46
CA PHE A 28 4.74 -1.17 -7.49
C PHE A 28 5.33 0.23 -7.26
N ILE A 29 5.20 0.75 -6.03
CA ILE A 29 5.68 2.11 -5.80
C ILE A 29 7.19 2.21 -5.98
N ASN A 30 7.92 1.15 -5.60
CA ASN A 30 9.36 1.16 -5.80
C ASN A 30 9.75 1.03 -7.26
N GLU A 31 8.87 0.49 -8.08
CA GLU A 31 9.14 0.37 -9.49
C GLU A 31 8.93 1.68 -10.23
N VAL A 32 7.91 2.44 -9.82
CA VAL A 32 7.49 3.58 -10.63
C VAL A 32 7.79 4.95 -10.05
N ASP A 33 8.16 5.05 -8.76
CA ASP A 33 8.33 6.37 -8.19
C ASP A 33 9.48 7.15 -8.84
N SER A 34 10.45 6.45 -9.44
CA SER A 34 11.52 7.14 -10.15
C SER A 34 10.99 7.95 -11.33
N LEU A 35 9.89 7.51 -11.93
CA LEU A 35 9.30 8.26 -13.03
C LEU A 35 8.81 9.63 -12.55
N VAL A 36 8.32 9.71 -11.31
CA VAL A 36 7.89 10.98 -10.78
C VAL A 36 9.08 11.82 -10.34
N TYR A 37 10.06 11.19 -9.67
CA TYR A 37 11.27 11.90 -9.28
C TYR A 37 11.98 12.53 -10.48
N HIS A 38 12.04 11.81 -11.59
CA HIS A 38 12.72 12.29 -12.79
C HIS A 38 11.80 13.06 -13.72
N LYS A 39 10.57 13.30 -13.28
CA LYS A 39 9.59 14.10 -14.03
C LYS A 39 9.40 13.61 -15.46
N GLN A 40 9.22 12.30 -15.59
CA GLN A 40 8.93 11.68 -16.88
C GLN A 40 7.46 11.90 -17.19
N LEU A 41 7.11 13.12 -17.56
CA LEU A 41 5.72 13.57 -17.64
C LEU A 41 4.88 12.75 -18.60
N ASP A 42 5.49 12.26 -19.68
CA ASP A 42 4.76 11.49 -20.67
C ASP A 42 4.44 10.08 -20.19
N GLN A 43 4.99 9.66 -19.07
CA GLN A 43 4.76 8.30 -18.55
C GLN A 43 3.98 8.29 -17.25
N ILE A 44 3.87 9.42 -16.59
CA ILE A 44 3.31 9.46 -15.25
C ILE A 44 1.84 9.04 -15.23
N GLU A 45 1.03 9.54 -16.15
CA GLU A 45 -0.39 9.21 -16.10
C GLU A 45 -0.63 7.74 -16.32
N THR A 46 -0.01 7.15 -17.34
CA THR A 46 -0.32 5.78 -17.71
C THR A 46 0.44 4.74 -16.88
N LYS A 47 1.62 5.09 -16.38
CA LYS A 47 2.43 4.11 -15.67
C LYS A 47 2.44 4.29 -14.16
N VAL A 48 1.99 5.44 -13.67
CA VAL A 48 1.96 5.70 -12.24
C VAL A 48 0.54 5.89 -11.74
N ARG A 49 -0.16 6.90 -12.25
CA ARG A 49 -1.45 7.28 -11.69
C ARG A 49 -2.53 6.24 -11.94
N GLN A 50 -2.69 5.81 -13.18
CA GLN A 50 -3.75 4.85 -13.49
C GLN A 50 -3.53 3.52 -12.78
N PRO A 51 -2.33 2.92 -12.82
CA PRO A 51 -2.13 1.67 -12.10
C PRO A 51 -2.25 1.82 -10.59
N ALA A 52 -1.83 2.96 -10.03
CA ALA A 52 -1.95 3.17 -8.59
C ALA A 52 -3.41 3.17 -8.16
N ARG A 53 -4.26 3.86 -8.91
CA ARG A 53 -5.68 3.90 -8.59
C ARG A 53 -6.34 2.56 -8.81
N LYS A 54 -5.92 1.84 -9.85
CA LYS A 54 -6.47 0.53 -10.11
C LYS A 54 -6.15 -0.44 -8.98
N LEU A 55 -4.90 -0.46 -8.55
CA LEU A 55 -4.49 -1.35 -7.47
C LEU A 55 -5.20 -1.00 -6.17
N SER A 56 -5.34 0.28 -5.87
CA SER A 56 -6.04 0.71 -4.67
C SER A 56 -7.50 0.30 -4.71
N THR A 57 -8.15 0.41 -5.86
CA THR A 57 -9.54 0.02 -6.03
C THR A 57 -9.72 -1.48 -5.88
N GLU A 58 -8.85 -2.27 -6.51
CA GLU A 58 -8.90 -3.71 -6.40
C GLU A 58 -8.72 -4.16 -4.97
N TRP A 59 -7.83 -3.50 -4.25
CA TRP A 59 -7.60 -3.80 -2.85
C TRP A 59 -8.88 -3.65 -2.05
N ARG A 60 -9.55 -2.50 -2.20
CA ARG A 60 -10.75 -2.25 -1.44
C ARG A 60 -11.89 -3.21 -1.79
N ILE A 61 -11.94 -3.63 -3.05
CA ILE A 61 -12.98 -4.56 -3.49
C ILE A 61 -12.72 -5.96 -2.96
N ASN A 62 -11.49 -6.42 -3.02
CA ASN A 62 -11.15 -7.81 -2.79
C ASN A 62 -10.78 -8.16 -1.35
N VAL A 63 -10.38 -7.19 -0.55
CA VAL A 63 -10.00 -7.47 0.82
C VAL A 63 -11.11 -7.02 1.76
N LYS A 64 -11.64 -7.97 2.51
CA LYS A 64 -12.70 -7.65 3.45
C LYS A 64 -12.11 -7.07 4.71
N MET A 65 -12.81 -6.10 5.26
CA MET A 65 -12.34 -5.40 6.44
C MET A 65 -12.80 -6.10 7.72
N THR A 66 -12.69 -7.41 7.75
CA THR A 66 -13.14 -8.16 8.91
C THR A 66 -12.12 -8.17 10.03
N ASP A 67 -10.85 -7.97 9.69
CA ASP A 67 -9.81 -7.88 10.69
C ASP A 67 -9.27 -6.46 10.64
N SER A 68 -9.90 -5.58 11.41
CA SER A 68 -9.56 -4.17 11.32
C SER A 68 -8.16 -3.85 11.81
N VAL A 69 -7.62 -4.67 12.71
CA VAL A 69 -6.26 -4.42 13.18
C VAL A 69 -5.26 -4.68 12.06
N THR A 70 -5.35 -5.85 11.44
CA THR A 70 -4.44 -6.19 10.37
C THR A 70 -4.64 -5.29 9.16
N GLU A 71 -5.89 -5.07 8.79
CA GLU A 71 -6.18 -4.21 7.65
C GLU A 71 -5.72 -2.79 7.92
N GLY A 72 -5.92 -2.30 9.14
CA GLY A 72 -5.50 -0.96 9.49
C GLY A 72 -4.01 -0.78 9.32
N LYS A 73 -3.24 -1.81 9.66
CA LYS A 73 -1.80 -1.73 9.51
C LYS A 73 -1.39 -1.71 8.04
N TYR A 74 -1.95 -2.62 7.24
CA TYR A 74 -1.60 -2.67 5.83
C TYR A 74 -2.21 -1.51 5.04
N ALA A 75 -3.21 -0.83 5.61
CA ALA A 75 -3.75 0.35 4.97
C ALA A 75 -2.71 1.45 4.81
N LEU A 76 -1.62 1.39 5.58
CA LEU A 76 -0.52 2.32 5.38
C LEU A 76 0.08 2.18 3.99
N CYS A 77 0.10 0.97 3.44
CA CYS A 77 0.58 0.78 2.08
C CYS A 77 -0.42 1.29 1.05
N ARG A 78 -1.72 1.11 1.33
CA ARG A 78 -2.74 1.69 0.45
C ARG A 78 -2.66 3.21 0.47
N LYS A 79 -2.37 3.78 1.64
CA LYS A 79 -2.20 5.22 1.74
C LYS A 79 -1.02 5.69 0.91
N ALA A 80 0.06 4.90 0.86
CA ALA A 80 1.21 5.25 0.04
C ALA A 80 0.84 5.31 -1.44
N LEU A 81 -0.06 4.43 -1.90
CA LEU A 81 -0.54 4.50 -3.28
C LEU A 81 -1.27 5.80 -3.54
N THR A 82 -2.09 6.23 -2.58
CA THR A 82 -2.82 7.47 -2.72
C THR A 82 -1.87 8.67 -2.74
N SER A 83 -0.89 8.67 -1.85
CA SER A 83 0.09 9.76 -1.80
C SER A 83 0.92 9.81 -3.06
N LEU A 84 1.26 8.66 -3.62
CA LEU A 84 1.98 8.61 -4.88
C LEU A 84 1.16 9.23 -6.00
N ASP A 85 -0.14 8.91 -6.06
CA ASP A 85 -1.02 9.46 -7.08
C ASP A 85 -1.12 10.98 -6.93
N VAL A 86 -1.25 11.49 -5.70
CA VAL A 86 -1.35 12.93 -5.45
C VAL A 86 -0.06 13.62 -5.87
N TRP A 87 1.09 13.06 -5.49
CA TRP A 87 2.37 13.64 -5.87
C TRP A 87 2.55 13.60 -7.38
N ALA A 88 2.19 12.51 -8.01
CA ALA A 88 2.30 12.39 -9.47
C ALA A 88 1.42 13.43 -10.16
N ARG A 89 0.20 13.63 -9.68
CA ARG A 89 -0.68 14.63 -10.26
C ARG A 89 -0.10 16.02 -10.08
N ALA A 90 0.41 16.34 -8.88
CA ALA A 90 1.00 17.64 -8.62
C ALA A 90 2.18 17.89 -9.56
N THR A 91 2.96 16.84 -9.84
CA THR A 91 4.10 16.95 -10.74
C THR A 91 3.63 17.24 -12.17
N LEU A 92 2.59 16.53 -12.62
CA LEU A 92 2.05 16.75 -13.95
C LEU A 92 1.50 18.17 -14.11
N GLU A 93 0.81 18.66 -13.06
CA GLU A 93 0.17 19.97 -13.12
C GLU A 93 1.11 21.10 -12.73
N LYS A 94 2.34 20.78 -12.35
CA LYS A 94 3.32 21.75 -11.89
C LYS A 94 2.75 22.60 -10.76
N ASP A 95 2.07 21.92 -9.86
CA ASP A 95 1.41 22.53 -8.73
C ASP A 95 2.44 23.00 -7.72
N ARG A 96 2.11 24.08 -6.99
CA ARG A 96 2.99 24.59 -5.95
C ARG A 96 3.16 23.60 -4.81
N GLN A 97 2.27 22.62 -4.70
CA GLN A 97 2.30 21.64 -3.62
C GLN A 97 3.16 20.42 -3.92
N ILE A 98 3.95 20.47 -5.00
CA ILE A 98 4.77 19.31 -5.40
C ILE A 98 5.65 18.83 -4.25
N ILE A 99 6.37 19.75 -3.60
CA ILE A 99 7.30 19.37 -2.54
C ILE A 99 6.58 18.78 -1.35
N LYS A 100 5.45 19.39 -0.98
CA LYS A 100 4.67 18.87 0.13
C LYS A 100 4.14 17.47 -0.18
N ALA A 101 3.63 17.29 -1.40
CA ALA A 101 3.11 16.00 -1.81
C ALA A 101 4.21 14.94 -1.84
N GLN A 102 5.40 15.32 -2.28
CA GLN A 102 6.53 14.39 -2.30
C GLN A 102 6.89 13.95 -0.88
N HIS A 103 6.95 14.89 0.05
CA HIS A 103 7.30 14.55 1.43
C HIS A 103 6.24 13.66 2.06
N GLU A 104 4.97 13.89 1.76
CA GLU A 104 3.90 13.05 2.27
C GLU A 104 4.02 11.64 1.70
N TYR A 105 4.35 11.51 0.42
CA TYR A 105 4.56 10.21 -0.17
C TYR A 105 5.73 9.49 0.50
N GLU A 106 6.84 10.20 0.70
CA GLU A 106 8.03 9.58 1.30
C GLU A 106 7.75 9.11 2.72
N ARG A 107 6.98 9.90 3.48
CA ARG A 107 6.58 9.49 4.82
C ARG A 107 5.71 8.24 4.76
N ASP A 108 4.73 8.23 3.87
CA ASP A 108 3.82 7.11 3.76
C ASP A 108 4.52 5.86 3.24
N LYS A 109 5.51 6.04 2.38
CA LYS A 109 6.31 4.92 1.89
C LYS A 109 7.07 4.25 3.03
N VAL A 110 7.68 5.05 3.90
CA VAL A 110 8.39 4.51 5.04
C VAL A 110 7.44 3.75 5.97
N GLN A 111 6.25 4.29 6.20
CA GLN A 111 5.28 3.63 7.05
C GLN A 111 4.78 2.33 6.42
N CYS A 112 4.65 2.30 5.10
CA CYS A 112 4.28 1.08 4.40
C CYS A 112 5.34 -0.01 4.61
N LYS A 113 6.61 0.36 4.44
CA LYS A 113 7.69 -0.60 4.63
C LYS A 113 7.69 -1.12 6.06
N ASP A 114 7.50 -0.23 7.02
CA ASP A 114 7.48 -0.63 8.41
C ASP A 114 6.34 -1.61 8.70
N ALA A 115 5.18 -1.37 8.10
CA ALA A 115 4.05 -2.26 8.27
C ALA A 115 4.35 -3.66 7.71
N ILE A 116 5.02 -3.72 6.57
CA ILE A 116 5.36 -5.00 5.96
C ILE A 116 6.43 -5.72 6.78
N ASP A 117 7.44 -4.98 7.22
CA ASP A 117 8.54 -5.58 7.95
C ASP A 117 8.16 -6.04 9.35
N HIS A 118 7.15 -5.42 9.94
CA HIS A 118 6.74 -5.73 11.29
C HIS A 118 5.24 -6.01 11.38
N PRO A 119 4.76 -6.98 10.62
CA PRO A 119 3.31 -7.21 10.56
C PRO A 119 2.71 -7.63 11.89
N ASN A 120 3.49 -8.27 12.73
CA ASN A 120 2.97 -8.76 14.00
C ASN A 120 2.80 -7.69 15.06
N LEU A 121 3.46 -6.56 14.89
CA LEU A 121 3.35 -5.51 15.87
C LEU A 121 1.95 -4.98 16.01
N GLY A 122 1.29 -4.76 14.89
CA GLY A 122 -0.07 -4.27 14.92
C GLY A 122 -1.01 -5.24 15.59
N ASN A 123 -0.85 -6.51 15.30
CA ASN A 123 -1.69 -7.53 15.89
C ASN A 123 -1.42 -7.70 17.36
N THR A 124 -0.16 -7.61 17.72
CA THR A 124 0.24 -7.78 19.09
C THR A 124 -0.35 -6.75 19.98
N LYS A 125 -0.39 -5.55 19.48
CA LYS A 125 -0.92 -4.52 20.26
C LYS A 125 -2.30 -4.76 20.60
N ALA A 126 -2.98 -5.30 19.70
CA ALA A 126 -4.32 -5.60 19.98
C ALA A 126 -4.41 -6.55 21.12
N ASN A 127 -3.49 -7.14 21.30
CA ASN A 127 -3.51 -8.06 22.21
C ASN A 127 -2.78 -7.84 23.28
N ASN A 128 -2.31 -7.55 22.90
CA ASN A 128 -1.70 -7.48 23.44
C ASN A 128 -1.29 -7.16 24.15
N ASN A 129 -1.35 -7.15 24.33
CA ASN A 129 -1.08 -6.77 24.74
C ASN A 129 -0.84 -6.51 25.53
N ILE A 130 -0.92 -6.71 25.82
CA ILE A 130 -0.85 -6.49 26.24
C ILE A 130 -0.70 -6.30 26.90
N PHE A 131 -0.81 -6.50 27.31
CA PHE A 131 -0.85 -6.29 27.58
C PHE A 131 -0.93 -6.21 27.94
#